data_d9e92635d113916938b2650ede9c60c8
#
_entry.id   d9e92635d113916938b2650ede9c60c8
#
_cell.length_a   1.000
_cell.length_b   1.000
_cell.length_c   1.000
_cell.angle_alpha   90.00
_cell.angle_beta   90.00
_cell.angle_gamma   90.00
#
_symmetry.space_group_name_H-M   'P 1'
#
loop_
_entity.id
_entity.type
_entity.pdbx_description
1 polymer ?
#
loop_
_entity_poly.entity_id
_entity_poly.type
_entity_poly.pdbx_seq_one_letter_code
_entity_poly.pdbx_strand_id
1 'polypeptide(L)'
;MTTWMSRRWAKSVGVLASALALSLGASLAPVAPAYAADPPMTADKQNYYKYYNLKSIHDQGITGKGVTIAVLDGAVNTNIPELKGANIQDRMPCIKDSAPENMAHGTTVAQILVSPEFGVAPDATLYTYTLPL
;
A
#
# COMPACT_ATOMS: atom_id res chain seq x y z
N MET A 1 -7.00 57.13 80.20
CA MET A 1 -7.06 55.93 81.06
C MET A 1 -6.83 54.67 80.25
N THR A 2 -5.74 54.06 80.61
CA THR A 2 -5.44 52.64 80.65
C THR A 2 -5.54 51.89 79.31
N THR A 3 -4.44 51.62 78.72
CA THR A 3 -3.43 50.53 78.87
C THR A 3 -3.79 49.22 78.22
N TRP A 4 -2.86 48.81 77.39
CA TRP A 4 -2.27 47.43 77.31
C TRP A 4 -3.06 46.40 76.48
N MET A 5 -2.53 45.58 75.69
CA MET A 5 -1.24 44.85 75.65
C MET A 5 -1.09 44.11 74.33
N SER A 6 0.10 44.18 73.85
CA SER A 6 0.64 43.37 72.75
C SER A 6 0.46 41.88 72.90
N ARG A 7 0.14 41.19 71.83
CA ARG A 7 0.65 39.82 71.64
C ARG A 7 0.98 39.57 70.18
N ARG A 8 2.25 39.42 69.95
CA ARG A 8 2.85 38.89 68.74
C ARG A 8 2.56 37.38 68.70
N TRP A 9 1.99 36.90 67.65
CA TRP A 9 2.05 35.48 67.37
C TRP A 9 2.53 35.29 65.95
N ALA A 10 3.43 34.28 65.89
CA ALA A 10 4.39 33.97 64.87
C ALA A 10 3.82 33.57 63.52
N LYS A 11 4.63 33.87 62.54
CA LYS A 11 4.53 33.41 61.15
C LYS A 11 4.54 31.90 61.07
N SER A 12 3.53 31.36 60.39
CA SER A 12 3.65 30.04 59.82
C SER A 12 3.57 30.20 58.31
N VAL A 13 4.72 30.17 57.69
CA VAL A 13 4.85 30.10 56.23
C VAL A 13 4.56 28.65 55.83
N GLY A 14 3.32 28.44 55.38
CA GLY A 14 2.95 27.19 54.75
C GLY A 14 3.37 27.20 53.27
N VAL A 15 4.48 26.58 52.96
CA VAL A 15 4.86 26.34 51.58
C VAL A 15 3.98 25.21 51.07
N LEU A 16 2.97 25.58 50.28
CA LEU A 16 2.20 24.62 49.50
C LEU A 16 3.02 24.29 48.25
N ALA A 17 3.77 23.18 48.32
CA ALA A 17 4.39 22.56 47.16
C ALA A 17 3.30 21.91 46.32
N SER A 18 2.85 22.61 45.28
CA SER A 18 1.98 22.03 44.26
C SER A 18 2.82 21.09 43.39
N ALA A 19 2.76 19.82 43.68
CA ALA A 19 3.30 18.79 42.81
C ALA A 19 2.41 18.70 41.54
N LEU A 20 2.86 19.30 40.45
CA LEU A 20 2.30 19.06 39.13
C LEU A 20 2.73 17.66 38.70
N ALA A 21 1.87 16.69 38.92
CA ALA A 21 2.03 15.37 38.29
C ALA A 21 1.70 15.52 36.80
N LEU A 22 2.72 15.68 35.96
CA LEU A 22 2.60 15.43 34.52
C LEU A 22 2.41 13.94 34.33
N SER A 23 1.16 13.50 34.23
CA SER A 23 0.83 12.20 33.71
C SER A 23 1.10 12.20 32.20
N LEU A 24 2.28 11.75 31.78
CA LEU A 24 2.52 11.32 30.41
C LEU A 24 1.64 10.08 30.17
N GLY A 25 0.42 10.30 29.74
CA GLY A 25 -0.43 9.27 29.19
C GLY A 25 0.18 8.81 27.86
N ALA A 26 1.08 7.86 27.90
CA ALA A 26 1.46 7.11 26.71
C ALA A 26 0.22 6.32 26.29
N SER A 27 -0.54 6.87 25.35
CA SER A 27 -1.59 6.11 24.67
C SER A 27 -0.90 5.00 23.87
N LEU A 28 -0.90 3.79 24.42
CA LEU A 28 -0.58 2.58 23.68
C LEU A 28 -1.72 2.40 22.67
N ALA A 29 -1.60 3.05 21.49
CA ALA A 29 -2.43 2.71 20.37
C ALA A 29 -2.20 1.21 20.09
N PRO A 30 -3.26 0.40 19.92
CA PRO A 30 -3.07 -0.98 19.52
C PRO A 30 -2.34 -0.96 18.18
N VAL A 31 -1.12 -1.48 18.17
CA VAL A 31 -0.38 -1.74 16.94
C VAL A 31 -1.16 -2.88 16.28
N ALA A 32 -1.94 -2.54 15.25
CA ALA A 32 -2.55 -3.55 14.41
C ALA A 32 -1.42 -4.48 13.92
N PRO A 33 -1.60 -5.80 13.93
CA PRO A 33 -0.60 -6.70 13.39
C PRO A 33 -0.35 -6.26 11.94
N ALA A 34 0.89 -5.87 11.65
CA ALA A 34 1.30 -5.68 10.28
C ALA A 34 1.20 -7.06 9.63
N TYR A 35 0.15 -7.29 8.84
CA TYR A 35 0.12 -8.42 7.94
C TYR A 35 1.34 -8.25 7.05
N ALA A 36 2.30 -9.17 7.19
CA ALA A 36 3.41 -9.24 6.26
C ALA A 36 2.80 -9.34 4.87
N ALA A 37 3.10 -8.38 4.01
CA ALA A 37 2.67 -8.47 2.61
C ALA A 37 3.16 -9.82 2.06
N ASP A 38 2.31 -10.53 1.35
CA ASP A 38 2.72 -11.75 0.69
C ASP A 38 3.97 -11.47 -0.16
N PRO A 39 4.95 -12.40 -0.17
CA PRO A 39 6.13 -12.19 -0.99
C PRO A 39 5.72 -12.05 -2.46
N PRO A 40 6.37 -11.16 -3.23
CA PRO A 40 6.05 -10.96 -4.63
C PRO A 40 6.03 -12.29 -5.40
N MET A 41 5.13 -12.39 -6.36
CA MET A 41 5.10 -13.54 -7.26
C MET A 41 6.32 -13.50 -8.19
N THR A 42 6.87 -14.67 -8.45
CA THR A 42 8.07 -14.83 -9.28
C THR A 42 7.80 -15.81 -10.42
N ALA A 43 8.59 -15.74 -11.48
CA ALA A 43 8.43 -16.59 -12.67
C ALA A 43 8.48 -18.10 -12.34
N ASP A 44 9.30 -18.50 -11.39
CA ASP A 44 9.44 -19.89 -10.95
C ASP A 44 8.20 -20.44 -10.25
N LYS A 45 7.34 -19.56 -9.73
CA LYS A 45 6.05 -19.94 -9.12
C LYS A 45 4.90 -19.98 -10.12
N GLN A 46 5.12 -19.53 -11.36
CA GLN A 46 4.08 -19.49 -12.39
C GLN A 46 4.12 -20.78 -13.24
N ASN A 47 3.10 -21.62 -13.06
CA ASN A 47 3.02 -22.90 -13.78
C ASN A 47 2.97 -22.71 -15.31
N TYR A 48 2.21 -21.73 -15.81
CA TYR A 48 2.12 -21.46 -17.25
C TYR A 48 3.46 -20.99 -17.82
N TYR A 49 4.22 -20.18 -17.07
CA TYR A 49 5.53 -19.68 -17.49
C TYR A 49 6.51 -20.82 -17.79
N LYS A 50 6.51 -21.83 -16.92
CA LYS A 50 7.30 -23.05 -17.10
C LYS A 50 6.73 -23.93 -18.21
N TYR A 51 5.41 -24.16 -18.20
CA TYR A 51 4.75 -25.06 -19.14
C TYR A 51 4.95 -24.64 -20.59
N TYR A 52 4.83 -23.34 -20.87
CA TYR A 52 5.04 -22.79 -22.21
C TYR A 52 6.49 -22.42 -22.50
N ASN A 53 7.41 -22.66 -21.56
CA ASN A 53 8.83 -22.31 -21.68
C ASN A 53 9.06 -20.85 -22.07
N LEU A 54 8.31 -19.93 -21.44
CA LEU A 54 8.30 -18.50 -21.79
C LEU A 54 9.68 -17.88 -21.67
N LYS A 55 10.49 -18.34 -20.70
CA LYS A 55 11.87 -17.86 -20.58
C LYS A 55 12.66 -18.05 -21.90
N SER A 56 12.58 -19.21 -22.51
CA SER A 56 13.30 -19.47 -23.76
C SER A 56 12.78 -18.63 -24.93
N ILE A 57 11.50 -18.30 -24.94
CA ILE A 57 10.88 -17.42 -25.93
C ILE A 57 11.39 -15.99 -25.75
N HIS A 58 11.40 -15.50 -24.49
CA HIS A 58 11.88 -14.16 -24.17
C HIS A 58 13.39 -14.00 -24.41
N ASP A 59 14.20 -15.03 -24.11
CA ASP A 59 15.64 -15.04 -24.39
C ASP A 59 15.96 -14.89 -25.90
N GLN A 60 15.01 -15.23 -26.78
CA GLN A 60 15.09 -15.01 -28.23
C GLN A 60 14.61 -13.60 -28.65
N GLY A 61 14.26 -12.74 -27.71
CA GLY A 61 13.76 -11.39 -27.97
C GLY A 61 12.28 -11.31 -28.34
N ILE A 62 11.54 -12.42 -28.21
CA ILE A 62 10.09 -12.47 -28.49
C ILE A 62 9.36 -12.09 -27.20
N THR A 63 9.21 -10.80 -26.96
CA THR A 63 8.71 -10.22 -25.69
C THR A 63 7.42 -9.42 -25.85
N GLY A 64 6.86 -9.39 -27.06
CA GLY A 64 5.69 -8.55 -27.36
C GLY A 64 6.03 -7.08 -27.63
N LYS A 65 7.30 -6.72 -27.79
CA LYS A 65 7.71 -5.36 -28.10
C LYS A 65 7.05 -4.84 -29.39
N GLY A 66 6.38 -3.68 -29.28
CA GLY A 66 5.62 -3.08 -30.37
C GLY A 66 4.20 -3.61 -30.54
N VAL A 67 3.79 -4.60 -29.74
CA VAL A 67 2.42 -5.13 -29.72
C VAL A 67 1.59 -4.29 -28.73
N THR A 68 0.34 -4.03 -29.10
CA THR A 68 -0.66 -3.46 -28.19
C THR A 68 -1.73 -4.51 -27.89
N ILE A 69 -1.98 -4.73 -26.62
CA ILE A 69 -3.02 -5.62 -26.10
C ILE A 69 -4.11 -4.76 -25.50
N ALA A 70 -5.37 -5.02 -25.83
CA ALA A 70 -6.52 -4.38 -25.20
C ALA A 70 -7.25 -5.37 -24.31
N VAL A 71 -7.48 -4.98 -23.06
CA VAL A 71 -8.21 -5.76 -22.06
C VAL A 71 -9.42 -4.99 -21.58
N LEU A 72 -10.60 -5.61 -21.66
CA LEU A 72 -11.87 -5.12 -21.13
C LEU A 72 -12.18 -5.97 -19.90
N ASP A 73 -12.00 -5.42 -18.70
CA ASP A 73 -12.09 -6.15 -17.44
C ASP A 73 -12.41 -5.20 -16.27
N GLY A 74 -12.28 -5.67 -15.04
CA GLY A 74 -12.23 -4.80 -13.87
C GLY A 74 -11.00 -3.89 -13.89
N ALA A 75 -10.99 -2.93 -12.98
CA ALA A 75 -9.86 -2.01 -12.85
C ALA A 75 -8.54 -2.76 -12.51
N VAL A 76 -7.42 -2.17 -12.87
CA VAL A 76 -6.09 -2.73 -12.62
C VAL A 76 -5.36 -1.92 -11.54
N ASN A 77 -4.88 -2.58 -10.50
CA ASN A 77 -3.97 -1.99 -9.53
C ASN A 77 -2.54 -2.04 -10.06
N THR A 78 -2.08 -0.94 -10.63
CA THR A 78 -0.71 -0.83 -11.16
C THR A 78 0.36 -0.60 -10.10
N ASN A 79 -0.04 -0.42 -8.81
CA ASN A 79 0.88 -0.13 -7.71
C ASN A 79 1.45 -1.38 -7.03
N ILE A 80 1.24 -2.55 -7.61
CA ILE A 80 1.82 -3.79 -7.09
C ILE A 80 3.22 -4.04 -7.66
N PRO A 81 4.08 -4.75 -6.92
CA PRO A 81 5.45 -5.04 -7.33
C PRO A 81 5.56 -5.71 -8.71
N GLU A 82 4.66 -6.65 -8.99
CA GLU A 82 4.64 -7.48 -10.21
C GLU A 82 4.34 -6.69 -11.49
N LEU A 83 3.75 -5.51 -11.38
CA LEU A 83 3.45 -4.63 -12.52
C LEU A 83 4.36 -3.41 -12.59
N LYS A 84 5.32 -3.32 -11.68
CA LYS A 84 6.26 -2.19 -11.67
C LYS A 84 7.15 -2.20 -12.92
N GLY A 85 6.99 -1.18 -13.75
CA GLY A 85 7.72 -1.04 -15.01
C GLY A 85 6.97 -1.57 -16.23
N ALA A 86 5.82 -2.22 -16.06
CA ALA A 86 4.96 -2.60 -17.19
C ALA A 86 4.36 -1.36 -17.87
N ASN A 87 4.23 -1.41 -19.20
CA ASN A 87 3.62 -0.33 -19.97
C ASN A 87 2.08 -0.50 -20.01
N ILE A 88 1.41 0.00 -18.98
CA ILE A 88 -0.04 -0.07 -18.82
C ILE A 88 -0.64 1.32 -18.97
N GLN A 89 -1.67 1.45 -19.81
CA GLN A 89 -2.38 2.69 -20.07
C GLN A 89 -3.89 2.48 -19.84
N ASP A 90 -4.43 3.16 -18.83
CA ASP A 90 -5.87 3.20 -18.60
C ASP A 90 -6.53 4.07 -19.69
N ARG A 91 -7.43 3.45 -20.45
CA ARG A 91 -8.16 4.11 -21.57
C ARG A 91 -9.57 4.53 -21.17
N MET A 92 -9.98 4.25 -19.93
CA MET A 92 -11.28 4.68 -19.36
C MET A 92 -11.09 5.32 -17.98
N PRO A 93 -10.33 6.41 -17.87
CA PRO A 93 -9.95 6.99 -16.58
C PRO A 93 -11.14 7.63 -15.82
N CYS A 94 -12.30 7.74 -16.43
CA CYS A 94 -13.52 8.23 -15.76
C CYS A 94 -14.19 7.15 -14.90
N ILE A 95 -13.93 5.88 -15.15
CA ILE A 95 -14.44 4.78 -14.34
C ILE A 95 -13.35 4.43 -13.34
N LYS A 96 -13.52 4.93 -12.12
CA LYS A 96 -12.59 4.67 -11.03
C LYS A 96 -13.22 3.69 -10.06
N ASP A 97 -12.82 2.45 -10.16
CA ASP A 97 -13.10 1.47 -9.14
C ASP A 97 -11.80 1.18 -8.39
N SER A 98 -11.77 1.53 -7.12
CA SER A 98 -10.61 1.36 -6.25
C SER A 98 -10.85 0.30 -5.17
N ALA A 99 -11.99 -0.37 -5.18
CA ALA A 99 -12.27 -1.45 -4.25
C ALA A 99 -11.35 -2.64 -4.60
N PRO A 100 -10.56 -3.14 -3.65
CA PRO A 100 -9.58 -4.20 -3.92
C PRO A 100 -10.19 -5.45 -4.56
N GLU A 101 -11.40 -5.84 -4.15
CA GLU A 101 -12.13 -6.97 -4.68
C GLU A 101 -12.47 -6.81 -6.16
N ASN A 102 -12.82 -5.60 -6.61
CA ASN A 102 -13.17 -5.30 -7.99
C ASN A 102 -11.93 -5.17 -8.88
N MET A 103 -10.77 -4.93 -8.28
CA MET A 103 -9.49 -4.82 -8.99
C MET A 103 -8.76 -6.16 -9.10
N ALA A 104 -9.12 -7.17 -8.32
CA ALA A 104 -8.35 -8.40 -8.21
C ALA A 104 -8.22 -9.14 -9.55
N HIS A 105 -9.33 -9.29 -10.28
CA HIS A 105 -9.33 -10.03 -11.56
C HIS A 105 -8.54 -9.29 -12.64
N GLY A 106 -8.85 -8.02 -12.91
CA GLY A 106 -8.14 -7.22 -13.91
C GLY A 106 -6.63 -7.11 -13.62
N THR A 107 -6.27 -7.00 -12.34
CA THR A 107 -4.87 -6.96 -11.91
C THR A 107 -4.17 -8.30 -12.22
N THR A 108 -4.81 -9.44 -11.93
CA THR A 108 -4.26 -10.78 -12.23
C THR A 108 -4.09 -10.97 -13.74
N VAL A 109 -5.07 -10.56 -14.53
CA VAL A 109 -4.97 -10.62 -16.01
C VAL A 109 -3.80 -9.77 -16.52
N ALA A 110 -3.65 -8.54 -16.00
CA ALA A 110 -2.53 -7.68 -16.36
C ALA A 110 -1.17 -8.31 -16.00
N GLN A 111 -1.05 -8.94 -14.83
CA GLN A 111 0.17 -9.65 -14.42
C GLN A 111 0.53 -10.75 -15.39
N ILE A 112 -0.43 -11.62 -15.77
CA ILE A 112 -0.21 -12.71 -16.69
C ILE A 112 0.23 -12.19 -18.06
N LEU A 113 -0.31 -11.05 -18.50
CA LEU A 113 0.00 -10.51 -19.82
C LEU A 113 1.33 -9.76 -19.86
N VAL A 114 1.56 -8.83 -18.93
CA VAL A 114 2.63 -7.84 -19.07
C VAL A 114 3.53 -7.66 -17.84
N SER A 115 3.48 -8.59 -16.88
CA SER A 115 4.47 -8.55 -15.80
C SER A 115 5.88 -8.58 -16.39
N PRO A 116 6.78 -7.66 -16.01
CA PRO A 116 8.16 -7.66 -16.51
C PRO A 116 8.93 -8.96 -16.20
N GLU A 117 8.55 -9.66 -15.12
CA GLU A 117 9.25 -10.88 -14.70
C GLU A 117 8.64 -12.15 -15.29
N PHE A 118 7.31 -12.24 -15.37
CA PHE A 118 6.63 -13.49 -15.74
C PHE A 118 5.48 -13.30 -16.73
N GLY A 119 5.28 -12.10 -17.26
CA GLY A 119 4.24 -11.87 -18.28
C GLY A 119 4.50 -12.63 -19.56
N VAL A 120 3.44 -12.95 -20.29
CA VAL A 120 3.53 -13.61 -21.60
C VAL A 120 4.18 -12.67 -22.63
N ALA A 121 3.90 -11.37 -22.53
CA ALA A 121 4.39 -10.33 -23.43
C ALA A 121 4.87 -9.11 -22.61
N PRO A 122 5.99 -9.21 -21.88
CA PRO A 122 6.41 -8.23 -20.90
C PRO A 122 6.73 -6.85 -21.49
N ASP A 123 7.07 -6.76 -22.78
CA ASP A 123 7.37 -5.50 -23.47
C ASP A 123 6.19 -4.96 -24.30
N ALA A 124 5.02 -5.60 -24.23
CA ALA A 124 3.84 -5.10 -24.91
C ALA A 124 3.25 -3.86 -24.21
N THR A 125 2.49 -3.06 -24.94
CA THR A 125 1.65 -2.01 -24.35
C THR A 125 0.29 -2.60 -24.00
N LEU A 126 -0.13 -2.50 -22.74
CA LEU A 126 -1.45 -2.94 -22.29
C LEU A 126 -2.39 -1.74 -22.18
N TYR A 127 -3.47 -1.75 -22.97
CA TYR A 127 -4.59 -0.83 -22.82
C TYR A 127 -5.67 -1.48 -21.95
N THR A 128 -6.02 -0.84 -20.84
CA THR A 128 -7.09 -1.33 -19.96
C THR A 128 -8.37 -0.50 -20.17
N TYR A 129 -9.46 -1.20 -20.30
CA TYR A 129 -10.81 -0.63 -20.41
C TYR A 129 -11.63 -1.18 -19.25
N THR A 130 -11.78 -0.36 -18.20
CA THR A 130 -12.51 -0.75 -17.00
C THR A 130 -13.99 -0.82 -17.26
N LEU A 131 -14.59 -1.98 -17.06
CA LEU A 131 -16.03 -2.16 -17.12
C LEU A 131 -16.65 -1.85 -15.75
N PRO A 132 -17.82 -1.20 -15.70
CA PRO A 132 -18.56 -1.09 -14.44
C PRO A 132 -19.05 -2.48 -14.03
N LEU A 133 -18.68 -2.90 -12.82
CA LEU A 133 -19.11 -4.17 -12.20
C LEU A 133 -20.27 -3.91 -11.24
#